data_5db49800eba3d25cad53a602c0110480
#
_entry.id   5db49800eba3d25cad53a602c0110480
#
_cell.length_a   1.000
_cell.length_b   1.000
_cell.length_c   1.000
_cell.angle_alpha   90.00
_cell.angle_beta   90.00
_cell.angle_gamma   90.00
#
_symmetry.space_group_name_H-M   'P 1'
#
loop_
_entity.id
_entity.type
_entity.pdbx_description
1 polymer ?
#
loop_
_entity_poly.entity_id
_entity_poly.type
_entity_poly.pdbx_seq_one_letter_code
_entity_poly.pdbx_strand_id
1 'polypeptide(L)'
;PRQAPEPTELLVTELREIYSAENQLTRTLPRLSKSIENETVRQLMERRLEQAQQLIHDIDAVFEELDTSPGRKKNVAAEGLL
;
A
#
# COMPACT_ATOMS: atom_id res chain seq x y z
N PRO A 1 -14.37 -18.13 -24.39
CA PRO A 1 -13.66 -18.58 -23.27
C PRO A 1 -12.95 -17.49 -22.57
N ARG A 2 -12.70 -17.69 -21.30
CA ARG A 2 -12.18 -16.71 -20.53
C ARG A 2 -10.72 -16.69 -20.64
N GLN A 3 -10.12 -15.63 -20.66
CA GLN A 3 -8.72 -15.56 -20.72
C GLN A 3 -8.14 -15.31 -19.38
N ALA A 4 -6.99 -15.84 -19.11
CA ALA A 4 -6.33 -15.59 -17.87
C ALA A 4 -5.83 -14.15 -17.86
N PRO A 5 -5.76 -13.52 -16.71
CA PRO A 5 -5.24 -12.17 -16.63
C PRO A 5 -3.78 -12.15 -17.05
N GLU A 6 -3.35 -11.06 -17.58
CA GLU A 6 -1.95 -10.95 -17.95
C GLU A 6 -1.10 -10.80 -16.72
N PRO A 7 0.16 -11.20 -16.81
CA PRO A 7 1.06 -11.09 -15.65
C PRO A 7 1.11 -9.68 -15.06
N THR A 8 1.08 -8.66 -15.89
CA THR A 8 1.08 -7.31 -15.38
C THR A 8 -0.18 -7.01 -14.58
N GLU A 9 -1.32 -7.52 -15.05
CA GLU A 9 -2.55 -7.30 -14.33
C GLU A 9 -2.53 -7.99 -12.98
N LEU A 10 -1.97 -9.20 -12.95
CA LEU A 10 -1.88 -9.90 -11.68
C LEU A 10 -0.96 -9.15 -10.72
N LEU A 11 0.16 -8.65 -11.23
CA LEU A 11 1.08 -7.91 -10.41
C LEU A 11 0.41 -6.66 -9.83
N VAL A 12 -0.31 -5.92 -10.66
CA VAL A 12 -0.97 -4.72 -10.20
C VAL A 12 -2.01 -5.04 -9.13
N THR A 13 -2.76 -6.12 -9.33
CA THR A 13 -3.76 -6.51 -8.36
C THR A 13 -3.13 -6.83 -7.02
N GLU A 14 -2.04 -7.59 -7.04
CA GLU A 14 -1.37 -7.94 -5.79
C GLU A 14 -0.75 -6.71 -5.14
N LEU A 15 -0.18 -5.83 -5.93
CA LEU A 15 0.42 -4.64 -5.36
C LEU A 15 -0.62 -3.74 -4.73
N ARG A 16 -1.82 -3.68 -5.31
CA ARG A 16 -2.88 -2.88 -4.72
C ARG A 16 -3.31 -3.42 -3.36
N GLU A 17 -3.32 -4.75 -3.24
CA GLU A 17 -3.68 -5.36 -1.98
C GLU A 17 -2.64 -5.08 -0.92
N ILE A 18 -1.36 -5.20 -1.29
CA ILE A 18 -0.28 -4.92 -0.36
C ILE A 18 -0.32 -3.45 0.02
N TYR A 19 -0.53 -2.58 -0.96
CA TYR A 19 -0.58 -1.15 -0.72
C TYR A 19 -1.66 -0.82 0.30
N SER A 20 -2.83 -1.41 0.14
CA SER A 20 -3.94 -1.18 1.04
C SER A 20 -3.62 -1.65 2.45
N ALA A 21 -3.04 -2.84 2.56
CA ALA A 21 -2.71 -3.40 3.85
C ALA A 21 -1.63 -2.57 4.56
N GLU A 22 -0.61 -2.14 3.82
CA GLU A 22 0.45 -1.34 4.43
C GLU A 22 -0.06 0.04 4.84
N ASN A 23 -0.97 0.62 4.06
CA ASN A 23 -1.58 1.88 4.45
C ASN A 23 -2.36 1.73 5.74
N GLN A 24 -3.03 0.60 5.91
CA GLN A 24 -3.77 0.38 7.12
C GLN A 24 -2.84 0.28 8.31
N LEU A 25 -1.68 -0.36 8.12
CA LEU A 25 -0.69 -0.46 9.18
C LEU A 25 -0.18 0.91 9.60
N THR A 26 0.04 1.82 8.65
CA THR A 26 0.54 3.14 9.00
C THR A 26 -0.45 3.90 9.85
N ARG A 27 -1.74 3.58 9.76
CA ARG A 27 -2.74 4.22 10.58
C ARG A 27 -2.93 3.50 11.91
N THR A 28 -2.75 2.20 11.93
CA THR A 28 -3.01 1.40 13.10
C THR A 28 -1.85 1.34 14.07
N LEU A 29 -0.64 1.18 13.56
CA LEU A 29 0.51 1.00 14.43
C LEU A 29 0.73 2.16 15.41
N PRO A 30 0.63 3.42 14.99
CA PRO A 30 0.82 4.49 15.96
C PRO A 30 -0.18 4.46 17.10
N ARG A 31 -1.40 4.03 16.81
CA ARG A 31 -2.40 3.96 17.85
C ARG A 31 -2.13 2.83 18.80
N LEU A 32 -1.73 1.69 18.26
CA LEU A 32 -1.44 0.55 19.11
C LEU A 32 -0.21 0.79 19.96
N SER A 33 0.81 1.45 19.42
CA SER A 33 2.03 1.64 20.16
C SER A 33 1.82 2.49 21.40
N LYS A 34 0.78 3.31 21.41
CA LYS A 34 0.54 4.13 22.57
C LYS A 34 0.16 3.33 23.79
N SER A 35 -0.42 2.16 23.62
CA SER A 35 -0.83 1.35 24.73
C SER A 35 0.20 0.28 25.07
N ILE A 36 1.33 0.22 24.36
CA ILE A 36 2.31 -0.80 24.62
C ILE A 36 3.36 -0.23 25.55
N GLU A 37 3.58 -0.90 26.67
CA GLU A 37 4.55 -0.43 27.61
C GLU A 37 5.91 -1.05 27.42
N ASN A 38 5.98 -2.19 26.81
CA ASN A 38 7.25 -2.87 26.60
C ASN A 38 8.06 -2.14 25.53
N GLU A 39 9.22 -1.65 25.90
CA GLU A 39 10.01 -0.83 25.00
C GLU A 39 10.50 -1.60 23.77
N THR A 40 10.85 -2.85 23.93
CA THR A 40 11.32 -3.65 22.81
C THR A 40 10.19 -3.82 21.79
N VAL A 41 8.98 -4.06 22.26
CA VAL A 41 7.84 -4.23 21.38
C VAL A 41 7.54 -2.91 20.67
N ARG A 42 7.62 -1.79 21.41
CA ARG A 42 7.38 -0.51 20.79
C ARG A 42 8.38 -0.22 19.69
N GLN A 43 9.65 -0.57 19.91
CA GLN A 43 10.66 -0.37 18.90
C GLN A 43 10.41 -1.22 17.67
N LEU A 44 9.91 -2.44 17.87
CA LEU A 44 9.57 -3.28 16.73
C LEU A 44 8.43 -2.67 15.94
N MET A 45 7.44 -2.12 16.63
CA MET A 45 6.31 -1.50 15.95
C MET A 45 6.76 -0.27 15.17
N GLU A 46 7.67 0.51 15.74
CA GLU A 46 8.19 1.68 15.04
C GLU A 46 8.95 1.28 13.79
N ARG A 47 9.73 0.22 13.90
CA ARG A 47 10.46 -0.25 12.74
C ARG A 47 9.52 -0.77 11.68
N ARG A 48 8.48 -1.47 12.10
CA ARG A 48 7.51 -1.99 11.13
C ARG A 48 6.77 -0.84 10.45
N LEU A 49 6.52 0.25 11.20
CA LEU A 49 5.87 1.41 10.62
C LEU A 49 6.76 2.02 9.54
N GLU A 50 8.05 2.13 9.81
CA GLU A 50 8.96 2.67 8.82
C GLU A 50 9.02 1.80 7.58
N GLN A 51 9.00 0.48 7.77
CA GLN A 51 8.99 -0.43 6.66
C GLN A 51 7.73 -0.27 5.82
N ALA A 52 6.60 -0.07 6.48
CA ALA A 52 5.35 0.11 5.76
C ALA A 52 5.38 1.39 4.93
N GLN A 53 5.91 2.45 5.50
CA GLN A 53 5.99 3.72 4.79
C GLN A 53 6.93 3.63 3.60
N GLN A 54 8.04 2.91 3.76
CA GLN A 54 8.97 2.75 2.65
C GLN A 54 8.36 1.89 1.55
N LEU A 55 7.66 0.84 1.93
CA LEU A 55 7.05 -0.05 0.96
C LEU A 55 5.96 0.70 0.17
N ILE A 56 5.17 1.53 0.85
CA ILE A 56 4.16 2.31 0.18
C ILE A 56 4.82 3.23 -0.85
N HIS A 57 5.93 3.85 -0.45
CA HIS A 57 6.65 4.74 -1.35
C HIS A 57 7.17 3.97 -2.57
N ASP A 58 7.70 2.77 -2.34
CA ASP A 58 8.22 1.95 -3.43
C ASP A 58 7.11 1.51 -4.37
N ILE A 59 5.97 1.12 -3.81
CA ILE A 59 4.86 0.67 -4.64
C ILE A 59 4.31 1.84 -5.45
N ASP A 60 4.26 3.04 -4.86
CA ASP A 60 3.84 4.21 -5.61
C ASP A 60 4.73 4.42 -6.83
N ALA A 61 6.03 4.22 -6.67
CA ALA A 61 6.95 4.36 -7.79
C ALA A 61 6.69 3.33 -8.88
N VAL A 62 6.36 2.10 -8.46
CA VAL A 62 6.06 1.07 -9.44
C VAL A 62 4.78 1.41 -10.18
N PHE A 63 3.77 1.92 -9.47
CA PHE A 63 2.53 2.28 -10.14
C PHE A 63 2.77 3.42 -11.13
N GLU A 64 3.65 4.34 -10.81
CA GLU A 64 3.97 5.39 -11.73
C GLU A 64 4.62 4.82 -12.97
N GLU A 65 5.53 3.87 -12.80
CA GLU A 65 6.17 3.23 -13.93
C GLU A 65 5.16 2.48 -14.78
N LEU A 66 4.17 1.87 -14.18
CA LEU A 66 3.17 1.12 -14.90
C LEU A 66 2.01 2.01 -15.36
N ASP A 67 2.07 3.29 -15.06
CA ASP A 67 1.05 4.25 -15.45
C ASP A 67 -0.33 3.81 -14.96
N THR A 68 -0.41 3.45 -13.71
CA THR A 68 -1.66 3.02 -13.14
C THR A 68 -1.79 3.64 -11.76
N SER A 69 -2.91 3.43 -11.13
CA SER A 69 -3.15 4.04 -9.86
C SER A 69 -3.25 2.99 -8.77
N PRO A 70 -2.82 3.31 -7.58
CA PRO A 70 -2.81 2.32 -6.51
C PRO A 70 -4.19 1.96 -5.99
N GLY A 71 -5.11 2.81 -6.07
CA GLY A 71 -6.37 2.57 -5.46
C GLY A 71 -7.45 2.27 -6.35
N ARG A 72 -8.31 3.19 -6.65
CA ARG A 72 -9.41 2.95 -7.37
C ARG A 72 -9.17 3.35 -8.69
N LYS A 73 -9.77 2.81 -9.56
CA LYS A 73 -9.60 3.16 -10.78
C LYS A 73 -10.19 4.31 -11.20
N LYS A 74 -11.05 4.70 -10.68
CA LYS A 74 -11.74 5.69 -11.11
C LYS A 74 -11.11 6.89 -11.19
N ASN A 75 -10.52 7.07 -10.53
CA ASN A 75 -10.02 8.22 -10.39
C ASN A 75 -9.76 8.94 -11.54
N VAL A 76 -9.26 8.50 -12.18
CA VAL A 76 -8.91 9.12 -13.23
C VAL A 76 -9.87 9.83 -13.84
N ALA A 77 -10.80 9.25 -14.09
CA ALA A 77 -11.77 9.83 -14.73
C ALA A 77 -12.05 11.01 -14.17
N ALA A 78 -12.25 10.98 -13.09
CA ALA A 78 -12.65 12.09 -12.47
C ALA A 78 -11.72 13.07 -12.76
N GLU A 79 -10.61 12.84 -12.61
CA GLU A 79 -9.77 13.79 -12.74
C GLU A 79 -9.59 14.09 -14.02
N GLY A 80 -9.60 13.52 -14.63
CA GLY A 80 -9.38 13.90 -15.82
C GLY A 80 -10.29 14.63 -16.39
N LEU A 81 -10.89 14.69 -16.25
CA LEU A 81 -11.67 15.16 -16.89
C LEU A 81 -12.23 16.03 -16.72
N LEU A 82 -12.10 16.06 -16.49
CA LEU A 82 -12.64 16.81 -16.51
C LEU A 82 -12.60 17.48 -16.63
#